data_6a295885852fa57fd6b465a7d65ff97f
#
_entry.id   6a295885852fa57fd6b465a7d65ff97f
#
_cell.length_a   1.000
_cell.length_b   1.000
_cell.length_c   1.000
_cell.angle_alpha   90.00
_cell.angle_beta   90.00
_cell.angle_gamma   90.00
#
_symmetry.space_group_name_H-M   'P 1'
#
loop_
_entity.id
_entity.type
_entity.pdbx_description
1 polymer ?
#
loop_
_entity_poly.entity_id
_entity_poly.type
_entity_poly.pdbx_seq_one_letter_code
_entity_poly.pdbx_strand_id
1 'polypeptide(L)'
;MTEGQLSKPSLLVAKGTFEAMRGAERDLIRNLPALTKYFDVTMATLESSRELKQCCRENAIPLLKPKIPWQKQTGTFSTVWNTDLRNSTKAWKGIAGLNEALANADAVHLVSGDGSLGLIRLVPKKTPFHLHMLEPHRGLYEDVLHLGVDGKPKRNLSFTRFALSKARRDDRKVISAFLKRPNSRINGNSSF
;
A
#
# COMPACT_ATOMS: atom_id res chain seq x y z
N MET A 1 21.91 -20.07 -33.95
CA MET A 1 20.69 -19.31 -33.65
C MET A 1 20.71 -19.02 -32.15
N THR A 2 21.14 -17.84 -31.76
CA THR A 2 21.14 -17.40 -30.35
C THR A 2 19.69 -17.17 -29.94
N GLU A 3 19.16 -18.01 -29.07
CA GLU A 3 17.88 -17.76 -28.40
C GLU A 3 17.97 -16.38 -27.75
N GLY A 4 17.24 -15.42 -28.30
CA GLY A 4 17.13 -14.09 -27.72
C GLY A 4 16.50 -14.24 -26.35
N GLN A 5 17.30 -14.07 -25.31
CA GLN A 5 16.84 -14.07 -23.93
C GLN A 5 15.83 -12.93 -23.80
N LEU A 6 14.53 -13.28 -23.86
CA LEU A 6 13.45 -12.33 -23.63
C LEU A 6 13.68 -11.66 -22.28
N SER A 7 13.85 -10.33 -22.29
CA SER A 7 13.98 -9.58 -21.05
C SER A 7 12.76 -9.81 -20.17
N LYS A 8 12.98 -10.06 -18.88
CA LYS A 8 11.87 -10.23 -17.92
C LYS A 8 11.03 -8.95 -17.89
N PRO A 9 9.69 -9.08 -17.79
CA PRO A 9 8.84 -7.91 -17.60
C PRO A 9 9.15 -7.23 -16.25
N SER A 10 9.09 -5.91 -16.22
CA SER A 10 9.36 -5.09 -15.05
C SER A 10 8.16 -5.06 -14.11
N LEU A 11 8.35 -5.36 -12.83
CA LEU A 11 7.32 -5.37 -11.80
C LEU A 11 7.68 -4.42 -10.66
N LEU A 12 6.87 -3.38 -10.48
CA LEU A 12 6.95 -2.57 -9.26
C LEU A 12 6.07 -3.18 -8.17
N VAL A 13 6.71 -3.68 -7.11
CA VAL A 13 6.03 -4.17 -5.90
C VAL A 13 6.03 -3.06 -4.87
N ALA A 14 4.88 -2.76 -4.27
CA ALA A 14 4.77 -1.68 -3.32
C ALA A 14 3.95 -2.04 -2.07
N LYS A 15 4.35 -1.51 -0.93
CA LYS A 15 3.59 -1.53 0.33
C LYS A 15 3.96 -0.29 1.14
N GLY A 16 2.96 0.31 1.81
CA GLY A 16 3.17 1.57 2.54
C GLY A 16 4.22 1.47 3.63
N THR A 17 4.03 0.59 4.62
CA THR A 17 4.96 0.47 5.74
C THR A 17 5.30 -0.98 6.08
N PHE A 18 6.49 -1.17 6.67
CA PHE A 18 6.97 -2.42 7.24
C PHE A 18 7.35 -2.24 8.73
N GLU A 19 6.82 -1.22 9.40
CA GLU A 19 7.07 -0.96 10.81
C GLU A 19 6.64 -2.14 11.69
N ALA A 20 5.42 -2.59 11.50
CA ALA A 20 4.88 -3.74 12.20
C ALA A 20 5.02 -4.99 11.33
N MET A 21 6.05 -5.79 11.57
CA MET A 21 6.31 -7.06 10.87
C MET A 21 5.27 -8.13 11.21
N ARG A 22 4.07 -7.96 10.64
CA ARG A 22 2.93 -8.90 10.75
C ARG A 22 2.96 -9.93 9.62
N GLY A 23 1.90 -10.73 9.49
CA GLY A 23 1.80 -11.79 8.48
C GLY A 23 2.04 -11.28 7.05
N ALA A 24 1.35 -10.24 6.67
CA ALA A 24 1.43 -9.67 5.31
C ALA A 24 2.81 -9.14 4.93
N GLU A 25 3.51 -8.48 5.86
CA GLU A 25 4.86 -8.00 5.64
C GLU A 25 5.83 -9.16 5.46
N ARG A 26 5.72 -10.18 6.31
CA ARG A 26 6.55 -11.38 6.25
C ARG A 26 6.28 -12.18 4.97
N ASP A 27 5.01 -12.34 4.58
CA ASP A 27 4.64 -13.07 3.37
C ASP A 27 5.14 -12.33 2.12
N LEU A 28 5.05 -11.01 2.10
CA LEU A 28 5.60 -10.24 0.99
C LEU A 28 7.12 -10.41 0.88
N ILE A 29 7.86 -10.29 1.99
CA ILE A 29 9.31 -10.48 2.02
C ILE A 29 9.70 -11.89 1.56
N ARG A 30 8.98 -12.92 1.98
CA ARG A 30 9.23 -14.31 1.55
C ARG A 30 9.01 -14.52 0.05
N ASN A 31 8.03 -13.82 -0.53
CA ASN A 31 7.66 -13.98 -1.93
C ASN A 31 8.54 -13.15 -2.88
N LEU A 32 9.16 -12.06 -2.41
CA LEU A 32 10.00 -11.20 -3.26
C LEU A 32 11.08 -11.99 -4.03
N PRO A 33 11.86 -12.89 -3.42
CA PRO A 33 12.87 -13.68 -4.16
C PRO A 33 12.27 -14.60 -5.22
N ALA A 34 11.07 -15.11 -4.98
CA ALA A 34 10.39 -15.96 -5.97
C ALA A 34 9.93 -15.15 -7.20
N LEU A 35 9.50 -13.90 -6.98
CA LEU A 35 9.10 -13.02 -8.07
C LEU A 35 10.26 -12.66 -9.00
N THR A 36 11.50 -12.55 -8.49
CA THR A 36 12.68 -12.24 -9.32
C THR A 36 13.00 -13.33 -10.35
N LYS A 37 12.45 -14.54 -10.19
CA LYS A 37 12.59 -15.59 -11.21
C LYS A 37 11.87 -15.25 -12.51
N TYR A 38 10.78 -14.49 -12.42
CA TYR A 38 9.86 -14.21 -13.53
C TYR A 38 9.85 -12.74 -13.96
N PHE A 39 10.24 -11.84 -13.05
CA PHE A 39 10.15 -10.40 -13.24
C PHE A 39 11.48 -9.71 -12.88
N ASP A 40 11.70 -8.57 -13.52
CA ASP A 40 12.64 -7.57 -13.03
C ASP A 40 11.92 -6.74 -11.95
N VAL A 41 12.24 -7.07 -10.68
CA VAL A 41 11.47 -6.56 -9.52
C VAL A 41 12.11 -5.32 -8.94
N THR A 42 11.32 -4.26 -8.79
CA THR A 42 11.66 -3.09 -7.97
C THR A 42 10.71 -3.02 -6.78
N MET A 43 11.23 -2.86 -5.57
CA MET A 43 10.44 -2.70 -4.35
C MET A 43 10.33 -1.24 -3.97
N ALA A 44 9.11 -0.76 -3.64
CA ALA A 44 8.87 0.60 -3.15
C ALA A 44 8.11 0.60 -1.82
N THR A 45 8.53 1.42 -0.87
CA THR A 45 7.89 1.56 0.44
C THR A 45 8.08 2.95 1.03
N LEU A 46 7.15 3.39 1.88
CA LEU A 46 7.26 4.63 2.65
C LEU A 46 8.11 4.46 3.91
N GLU A 47 8.14 3.24 4.45
CA GLU A 47 8.94 2.87 5.59
C GLU A 47 9.39 1.42 5.50
N SER A 48 10.68 1.18 5.66
CA SER A 48 11.32 -0.12 5.46
C SER A 48 11.85 -0.71 6.77
N SER A 49 11.55 -2.00 7.01
CA SER A 49 12.19 -2.75 8.10
C SER A 49 13.63 -3.16 7.76
N ARG A 50 14.33 -3.68 8.78
CA ARG A 50 15.67 -4.25 8.60
C ARG A 50 15.64 -5.49 7.70
N GLU A 51 14.63 -6.33 7.90
CA GLU A 51 14.42 -7.59 7.15
C GLU A 51 14.15 -7.31 5.68
N LEU A 52 13.32 -6.31 5.35
CA LEU A 52 13.08 -5.92 3.96
C LEU A 52 14.36 -5.45 3.28
N LYS A 53 15.13 -4.58 3.96
CA LYS A 53 16.42 -4.09 3.43
C LYS A 53 17.40 -5.22 3.17
N GLN A 54 17.45 -6.20 4.06
CA GLN A 54 18.31 -7.38 3.93
C GLN A 54 17.85 -8.22 2.74
N CYS A 55 16.58 -8.58 2.66
CA CYS A 55 16.01 -9.35 1.55
C CYS A 55 16.28 -8.68 0.19
N CYS A 56 16.07 -7.36 0.08
CA CYS A 56 16.32 -6.64 -1.15
C CYS A 56 17.81 -6.67 -1.54
N ARG A 57 18.73 -6.52 -0.59
CA ARG A 57 20.18 -6.60 -0.87
C ARG A 57 20.61 -7.98 -1.31
N GLU A 58 20.15 -9.04 -0.61
CA GLU A 58 20.52 -10.42 -0.90
C GLU A 58 20.01 -10.90 -2.27
N ASN A 59 18.92 -10.31 -2.76
CA ASN A 59 18.30 -10.69 -4.03
C ASN A 59 18.49 -9.64 -5.14
N ALA A 60 19.37 -8.66 -4.95
CA ALA A 60 19.65 -7.57 -5.90
C ALA A 60 18.39 -6.79 -6.34
N ILE A 61 17.40 -6.65 -5.44
CA ILE A 61 16.15 -5.92 -5.70
C ILE A 61 16.36 -4.44 -5.36
N PRO A 62 16.21 -3.51 -6.31
CA PRO A 62 16.20 -2.08 -6.02
C PRO A 62 15.12 -1.72 -5.00
N LEU A 63 15.49 -0.98 -3.94
CA LEU A 63 14.58 -0.53 -2.90
C LEU A 63 14.40 0.98 -2.93
N LEU A 64 13.23 1.42 -3.38
CA LEU A 64 12.83 2.83 -3.43
C LEU A 64 12.11 3.22 -2.12
N LYS A 65 12.62 4.25 -1.45
CA LYS A 65 12.07 4.73 -0.18
C LYS A 65 12.35 6.22 -0.01
N PRO A 66 11.54 6.96 0.80
CA PRO A 66 11.81 8.36 1.07
C PRO A 66 13.07 8.49 1.95
N LYS A 67 13.71 9.67 1.90
CA LYS A 67 14.84 10.01 2.78
C LYS A 67 14.42 10.00 4.26
N ILE A 68 13.23 10.51 4.56
CA ILE A 68 12.61 10.52 5.90
C ILE A 68 11.44 9.55 5.87
N PRO A 69 11.42 8.51 6.73
CA PRO A 69 10.31 7.57 6.82
C PRO A 69 8.98 8.30 7.04
N TRP A 70 7.94 7.85 6.34
CA TRP A 70 6.60 8.36 6.56
C TRP A 70 6.01 7.74 7.82
N GLN A 71 5.35 8.58 8.62
CA GLN A 71 4.66 8.14 9.83
C GLN A 71 3.17 8.41 9.69
N LYS A 72 2.37 7.43 10.11
CA LYS A 72 0.93 7.56 10.18
C LYS A 72 0.53 8.61 11.21
N GLN A 73 -0.29 9.57 10.78
CA GLN A 73 -0.85 10.53 11.70
C GLN A 73 -2.04 9.93 12.45
N THR A 74 -1.98 9.98 13.77
CA THR A 74 -3.04 9.50 14.66
C THR A 74 -3.87 10.67 15.16
N GLY A 75 -5.18 10.47 15.28
CA GLY A 75 -6.10 11.45 15.86
C GLY A 75 -7.37 11.67 15.05
N THR A 76 -8.42 12.14 15.72
CA THR A 76 -9.75 12.29 15.10
C THR A 76 -9.74 13.35 13.99
N PHE A 77 -9.02 14.46 14.17
CA PHE A 77 -8.85 15.47 13.13
C PHE A 77 -8.16 14.92 11.88
N SER A 78 -7.08 14.15 12.06
CA SER A 78 -6.38 13.49 10.97
C SER A 78 -7.32 12.58 10.17
N THR A 79 -8.17 11.84 10.85
CA THR A 79 -9.18 10.96 10.22
C THR A 79 -10.23 11.74 9.44
N VAL A 80 -10.78 12.82 10.00
CA VAL A 80 -11.81 13.67 9.33
C VAL A 80 -11.28 14.29 8.04
N TRP A 81 -10.07 14.82 8.06
CA TRP A 81 -9.47 15.47 6.88
C TRP A 81 -8.79 14.50 5.93
N ASN A 82 -8.78 13.20 6.27
CA ASN A 82 -8.04 12.17 5.52
C ASN A 82 -6.60 12.59 5.23
N THR A 83 -5.95 13.13 6.26
CA THR A 83 -4.58 13.65 6.16
C THR A 83 -3.59 12.55 5.83
N ASP A 84 -3.83 11.31 6.28
CA ASP A 84 -2.99 10.16 5.98
C ASP A 84 -2.92 9.87 4.48
N LEU A 85 -4.05 9.88 3.76
CA LEU A 85 -4.06 9.67 2.32
C LEU A 85 -3.33 10.80 1.57
N ARG A 86 -3.50 12.05 2.00
CA ARG A 86 -2.81 13.19 1.39
C ARG A 86 -1.32 13.17 1.67
N ASN A 87 -0.94 12.93 2.92
CA ASN A 87 0.45 12.90 3.35
C ASN A 87 1.20 11.70 2.76
N SER A 88 0.58 10.51 2.73
CA SER A 88 1.18 9.36 2.06
C SER A 88 1.34 9.58 0.57
N THR A 89 0.33 10.17 -0.12
CA THR A 89 0.47 10.54 -1.54
C THR A 89 1.64 11.51 -1.75
N LYS A 90 1.83 12.50 -0.86
CA LYS A 90 2.97 13.42 -0.92
C LYS A 90 4.29 12.71 -0.67
N ALA A 91 4.31 11.80 0.31
CA ALA A 91 5.51 11.01 0.63
C ALA A 91 5.91 10.10 -0.54
N TRP A 92 4.95 9.41 -1.17
CA TRP A 92 5.19 8.62 -2.39
C TRP A 92 5.79 9.47 -3.52
N LYS A 93 5.23 10.66 -3.78
CA LYS A 93 5.77 11.59 -4.79
C LYS A 93 7.20 12.03 -4.50
N GLY A 94 7.60 12.09 -3.24
CA GLY A 94 8.93 12.51 -2.80
C GLY A 94 10.01 11.41 -2.89
N ILE A 95 9.66 10.19 -3.28
CA ILE A 95 10.63 9.11 -3.44
C ILE A 95 11.39 9.29 -4.75
N ALA A 96 12.70 9.45 -4.66
CA ALA A 96 13.57 9.56 -5.83
C ALA A 96 13.49 8.29 -6.69
N GLY A 97 13.37 8.43 -8.01
CA GLY A 97 13.27 7.33 -8.96
C GLY A 97 11.89 6.65 -9.04
N LEU A 98 10.94 6.94 -8.14
CA LEU A 98 9.63 6.28 -8.17
C LEU A 98 8.82 6.60 -9.42
N ASN A 99 8.82 7.86 -9.86
CA ASN A 99 8.08 8.25 -11.06
C ASN A 99 8.61 7.54 -12.31
N GLU A 100 9.94 7.37 -12.41
CA GLU A 100 10.58 6.64 -13.49
C GLU A 100 10.24 5.15 -13.41
N ALA A 101 10.35 4.53 -12.22
CA ALA A 101 9.96 3.15 -12.01
C ALA A 101 8.50 2.89 -12.36
N LEU A 102 7.58 3.80 -12.01
CA LEU A 102 6.15 3.72 -12.36
C LEU A 102 5.90 3.87 -13.86
N ALA A 103 6.67 4.71 -14.54
CA ALA A 103 6.53 4.93 -15.99
C ALA A 103 7.01 3.73 -16.80
N ASN A 104 8.05 3.05 -16.32
CA ASN A 104 8.71 1.92 -16.98
C ASN A 104 8.16 0.55 -16.54
N ALA A 105 7.33 0.49 -15.50
CA ALA A 105 6.77 -0.76 -15.04
C ALA A 105 5.75 -1.34 -16.01
N ASP A 106 5.93 -2.60 -16.39
CA ASP A 106 4.95 -3.39 -17.14
C ASP A 106 3.74 -3.74 -16.27
N ALA A 107 3.94 -3.86 -14.96
CA ALA A 107 2.87 -4.06 -13.99
C ALA A 107 3.23 -3.46 -12.61
N VAL A 108 2.20 -3.12 -11.84
CA VAL A 108 2.33 -2.70 -10.44
C VAL A 108 1.55 -3.65 -9.54
N HIS A 109 2.20 -4.13 -8.48
CA HIS A 109 1.59 -4.91 -7.41
C HIS A 109 1.63 -4.12 -6.10
N LEU A 110 0.46 -3.73 -5.60
CA LEU A 110 0.33 -3.00 -4.34
C LEU A 110 -0.32 -3.88 -3.29
N VAL A 111 0.36 -4.05 -2.16
CA VAL A 111 -0.22 -4.66 -0.96
C VAL A 111 -0.80 -3.57 -0.08
N SER A 112 -2.08 -3.72 0.29
CA SER A 112 -2.77 -2.75 1.14
C SER A 112 -2.15 -2.65 2.53
N GLY A 113 -2.38 -1.54 3.20
CA GLY A 113 -1.86 -1.22 4.52
C GLY A 113 -1.73 0.29 4.70
N ASP A 114 -1.22 0.70 5.84
CA ASP A 114 -1.04 2.12 6.16
C ASP A 114 -0.21 2.84 5.09
N GLY A 115 -0.74 3.94 4.57
CA GLY A 115 -0.12 4.75 3.53
C GLY A 115 -0.14 4.17 2.11
N SER A 116 -0.48 2.89 1.92
CA SER A 116 -0.43 2.22 0.60
C SER A 116 -1.35 2.88 -0.44
N LEU A 117 -2.57 3.22 -0.08
CA LEU A 117 -3.57 3.78 -1.01
C LEU A 117 -3.14 5.11 -1.65
N GLY A 118 -2.21 5.82 -1.02
CA GLY A 118 -1.62 7.04 -1.59
C GLY A 118 -0.92 6.82 -2.93
N LEU A 119 -0.37 5.63 -3.18
CA LEU A 119 0.30 5.28 -4.42
C LEU A 119 -0.68 5.14 -5.61
N ILE A 120 -1.91 4.71 -5.38
CA ILE A 120 -2.90 4.47 -6.44
C ILE A 120 -3.06 5.67 -7.37
N ARG A 121 -2.93 6.88 -6.82
CA ARG A 121 -3.08 8.13 -7.57
C ARG A 121 -1.90 8.45 -8.49
N LEU A 122 -0.78 7.78 -8.29
CA LEU A 122 0.47 8.05 -9.00
C LEU A 122 0.71 7.06 -10.14
N VAL A 123 0.15 5.86 -10.03
CA VAL A 123 0.30 4.83 -11.07
C VAL A 123 -0.37 5.28 -12.36
N PRO A 124 0.32 5.26 -13.53
CA PRO A 124 -0.28 5.62 -14.80
C PRO A 124 -1.51 4.77 -15.11
N LYS A 125 -2.57 5.36 -15.68
CA LYS A 125 -3.85 4.66 -15.90
C LYS A 125 -3.72 3.44 -16.81
N LYS A 126 -2.79 3.46 -17.76
CA LYS A 126 -2.56 2.37 -18.71
C LYS A 126 -1.81 1.17 -18.12
N THR A 127 -1.08 1.37 -17.01
CA THR A 127 -0.26 0.33 -16.39
C THR A 127 -1.15 -0.71 -15.71
N PRO A 128 -1.01 -2.00 -16.01
CA PRO A 128 -1.65 -3.09 -15.28
C PRO A 128 -1.39 -2.98 -13.79
N PHE A 129 -2.46 -3.06 -13.00
CA PHE A 129 -2.33 -2.79 -11.58
C PHE A 129 -3.11 -3.81 -10.75
N HIS A 130 -2.38 -4.57 -9.94
CA HIS A 130 -2.93 -5.51 -8.99
C HIS A 130 -2.90 -4.92 -7.58
N LEU A 131 -4.06 -4.84 -6.95
CA LEU A 131 -4.21 -4.44 -5.54
C LEU A 131 -4.56 -5.67 -4.70
N HIS A 132 -3.64 -6.05 -3.83
CA HIS A 132 -3.89 -7.08 -2.83
C HIS A 132 -4.45 -6.43 -1.56
N MET A 133 -5.75 -6.55 -1.35
CA MET A 133 -6.43 -6.07 -0.16
C MET A 133 -6.37 -7.15 0.92
N LEU A 134 -5.57 -6.91 1.95
CA LEU A 134 -5.43 -7.86 3.06
C LEU A 134 -6.68 -7.86 3.93
N GLU A 135 -7.02 -6.71 4.47
CA GLU A 135 -8.23 -6.45 5.26
C GLU A 135 -8.65 -4.99 5.08
N PRO A 136 -9.96 -4.68 5.19
CA PRO A 136 -10.38 -3.30 5.39
C PRO A 136 -9.70 -2.75 6.63
N HIS A 137 -9.40 -1.45 6.64
CA HIS A 137 -8.76 -0.84 7.80
C HIS A 137 -9.66 -1.01 9.04
N ARG A 138 -9.31 -1.94 9.94
CA ARG A 138 -10.13 -2.34 11.09
C ARG A 138 -10.64 -1.15 11.89
N GLY A 139 -9.77 -0.18 12.18
CA GLY A 139 -10.15 1.04 12.89
C GLY A 139 -11.20 1.92 12.18
N LEU A 140 -11.44 1.73 10.87
CA LEU A 140 -12.50 2.41 10.13
C LEU A 140 -13.80 1.61 10.07
N TYR A 141 -13.72 0.28 10.04
CA TYR A 141 -14.85 -0.59 9.73
C TYR A 141 -15.34 -1.41 10.91
N GLU A 142 -14.54 -1.60 11.96
CA GLU A 142 -14.92 -2.34 13.16
C GLU A 142 -15.31 -1.39 14.30
N ASP A 143 -16.60 -1.29 14.58
CA ASP A 143 -17.11 -0.40 15.64
C ASP A 143 -16.65 -0.85 17.04
N VAL A 144 -16.41 -2.16 17.24
CA VAL A 144 -15.96 -2.73 18.53
C VAL A 144 -14.64 -2.10 19.03
N LEU A 145 -13.76 -1.67 18.14
CA LEU A 145 -12.50 -1.01 18.51
C LEU A 145 -12.69 0.37 19.14
N HIS A 146 -13.88 0.96 19.00
CA HIS A 146 -14.23 2.27 19.56
C HIS A 146 -14.97 2.16 20.89
N LEU A 147 -15.20 0.92 21.38
CA LEU A 147 -15.82 0.65 22.68
C LEU A 147 -14.75 0.43 23.76
N GLY A 148 -15.06 0.83 24.99
CA GLY A 148 -14.30 0.48 26.18
C GLY A 148 -14.57 -0.96 26.62
N VAL A 149 -13.86 -1.42 27.64
CA VAL A 149 -14.06 -2.75 28.25
C VAL A 149 -15.47 -2.86 28.84
N ASP A 150 -16.06 -1.75 29.24
CA ASP A 150 -17.42 -1.62 29.78
C ASP A 150 -18.50 -1.56 28.68
N GLY A 151 -18.13 -1.75 27.41
CA GLY A 151 -19.02 -1.65 26.25
C GLY A 151 -19.45 -0.21 25.90
N LYS A 152 -18.97 0.79 26.63
CA LYS A 152 -19.30 2.20 26.36
C LYS A 152 -18.36 2.80 25.34
N PRO A 153 -18.81 3.78 24.55
CA PRO A 153 -17.95 4.48 23.59
C PRO A 153 -16.78 5.18 24.28
N LYS A 154 -15.57 4.98 23.77
CA LYS A 154 -14.33 5.63 24.26
C LYS A 154 -14.31 7.15 24.05
N ARG A 155 -15.13 7.68 23.13
CA ARG A 155 -15.17 9.10 22.71
C ARG A 155 -16.60 9.52 22.38
N ASN A 156 -16.80 10.84 22.18
CA ASN A 156 -18.09 11.37 21.72
C ASN A 156 -18.54 10.64 20.45
N LEU A 157 -19.64 9.93 20.56
CA LEU A 157 -20.10 8.97 19.56
C LEU A 157 -20.48 9.66 18.23
N SER A 158 -21.13 10.83 18.31
CA SER A 158 -21.63 11.55 17.14
C SER A 158 -20.49 12.06 16.25
N PHE A 159 -19.47 12.67 16.85
CA PHE A 159 -18.32 13.17 16.09
C PHE A 159 -17.47 12.03 15.55
N THR A 160 -17.28 10.96 16.34
CA THR A 160 -16.55 9.76 15.89
C THR A 160 -17.27 9.09 14.71
N ARG A 161 -18.58 8.92 14.77
CA ARG A 161 -19.39 8.37 13.66
C ARG A 161 -19.30 9.23 12.40
N PHE A 162 -19.35 10.54 12.53
CA PHE A 162 -19.18 11.47 11.40
C PHE A 162 -17.78 11.30 10.76
N ALA A 163 -16.72 11.31 11.58
CA ALA A 163 -15.35 11.15 11.12
C ALA A 163 -15.14 9.82 10.38
N LEU A 164 -15.63 8.72 10.96
CA LEU A 164 -15.55 7.39 10.36
C LEU A 164 -16.35 7.30 9.05
N SER A 165 -17.57 7.86 9.03
CA SER A 165 -18.41 7.89 7.82
C SER A 165 -17.71 8.63 6.68
N LYS A 166 -17.08 9.77 6.98
CA LYS A 166 -16.32 10.53 5.99
C LYS A 166 -15.09 9.75 5.50
N ALA A 167 -14.32 9.17 6.42
CA ALA A 167 -13.14 8.38 6.06
C ALA A 167 -13.51 7.15 5.21
N ARG A 168 -14.57 6.42 5.57
CA ARG A 168 -15.12 5.31 4.78
C ARG A 168 -15.55 5.76 3.37
N ARG A 169 -16.15 6.94 3.26
CA ARG A 169 -16.53 7.51 1.95
C ARG A 169 -15.32 7.82 1.08
N ASP A 170 -14.28 8.43 1.66
CA ASP A 170 -13.06 8.77 0.94
C ASP A 170 -12.31 7.51 0.50
N ASP A 171 -12.25 6.51 1.35
CA ASP A 171 -11.69 5.19 1.07
C ASP A 171 -12.41 4.51 -0.11
N ARG A 172 -13.76 4.44 -0.05
CA ARG A 172 -14.58 3.91 -1.14
C ARG A 172 -14.37 4.66 -2.47
N LYS A 173 -14.18 5.99 -2.44
CA LYS A 173 -13.89 6.76 -3.66
C LYS A 173 -12.56 6.35 -4.28
N VAL A 174 -11.53 6.12 -3.48
CA VAL A 174 -10.22 5.66 -3.99
C VAL A 174 -10.35 4.28 -4.62
N ILE A 175 -10.99 3.34 -3.93
CA ILE A 175 -11.18 1.98 -4.45
C ILE A 175 -12.10 1.97 -5.68
N SER A 176 -13.19 2.73 -5.68
CA SER A 176 -14.07 2.85 -6.85
C SER A 176 -13.37 3.45 -8.06
N ALA A 177 -12.51 4.46 -7.83
CA ALA A 177 -11.68 5.02 -8.90
C ALA A 177 -10.65 4.01 -9.42
N PHE A 178 -10.09 3.18 -8.53
CA PHE A 178 -9.20 2.09 -8.90
C PHE A 178 -9.92 1.06 -9.78
N LEU A 179 -11.10 0.60 -9.39
CA LEU A 179 -11.89 -0.40 -10.13
C LEU A 179 -12.30 0.06 -11.54
N LYS A 180 -12.36 1.36 -11.79
CA LYS A 180 -12.64 1.93 -13.12
C LYS A 180 -11.42 1.96 -14.04
N ARG A 181 -10.24 1.57 -13.56
CA ARG A 181 -9.02 1.53 -14.38
C ARG A 181 -9.05 0.31 -15.29
N PRO A 182 -8.66 0.42 -16.56
CA PRO A 182 -8.42 -0.75 -17.39
C PRO A 182 -7.28 -1.59 -16.81
N ASN A 183 -7.32 -2.88 -17.01
CA ASN A 183 -6.27 -3.82 -16.61
C ASN A 183 -5.93 -3.80 -15.10
N SER A 184 -6.90 -3.47 -14.24
CA SER A 184 -6.71 -3.53 -12.78
C SER A 184 -7.50 -4.68 -12.15
N ARG A 185 -6.92 -5.28 -11.10
CA ARG A 185 -7.53 -6.37 -10.34
C ARG A 185 -7.37 -6.12 -8.85
N ILE A 186 -8.38 -6.53 -8.09
CA ILE A 186 -8.33 -6.56 -6.62
C ILE A 186 -8.51 -8.01 -6.19
N ASN A 187 -7.63 -8.46 -5.31
CA ASN A 187 -7.79 -9.71 -4.58
C ASN A 187 -7.88 -9.40 -3.07
N GLY A 188 -8.82 -10.05 -2.39
CA GLY A 188 -8.95 -10.00 -0.92
C GLY A 188 -8.52 -11.32 -0.29
N ASN A 189 -8.12 -11.28 0.98
CA ASN A 189 -7.73 -12.48 1.74
C ASN A 189 -8.90 -13.19 2.40
N SER A 190 -10.11 -12.62 2.38
CA SER A 190 -11.27 -13.22 3.03
C SER A 190 -12.39 -13.47 2.03
N SER A 191 -12.89 -14.67 2.05
CA SER A 191 -14.24 -14.99 1.59
C SER A 191 -15.20 -14.66 2.74
N PHE A 192 -15.92 -13.56 2.67
CA PHE A 192 -17.10 -13.34 3.47
C PHE A 192 -18.31 -13.81 2.71
#